data_de063af9be55d1d7a2d377c2032b154b
#
_entry.id   de063af9be55d1d7a2d377c2032b154b
#
_cell.length_a   1.000
_cell.length_b   1.000
_cell.length_c   1.000
_cell.angle_alpha   90.00
_cell.angle_beta   90.00
_cell.angle_gamma   90.00
#
_symmetry.space_group_name_H-M   'P 1'
#
loop_
_entity.id
_entity.type
_entity.pdbx_description
1 polymer ?
#
loop_
_entity_poly.entity_id
_entity_poly.type
_entity_poly.pdbx_seq_one_letter_code
_entity_poly.pdbx_strand_id
1 'polypeptide(L)'
;MRKVFYLIIVGLSLPLFIQAQMLNMSSNLPRKGDRLIKHQVTPCEPGKKGHQQIWDFSKVNLQEANYELTYTEQGTDTIIGTEHRTMYYYHASGDSLFCIGYENPTTFITYQKPELLFAFPVFQGSSVTDYFDASGNYCDQLNIRLRGKSRVTADASGMLILPEGDTLRKVLRICTHRQIHQKMTRKEEIPDSLGHTPFILDRDSIEYLLAGDSIHLETETWRWYADGYRYPVFETVKSTAYKFGKAYEHFTTSFVYLPDEQYYDLPYDTD
;
A
#
# COMPACT_ATOMS: atom_id res chain seq x y z
N MET A 1 51.87 -54.55 -8.88
CA MET A 1 50.73 -53.83 -9.50
C MET A 1 49.89 -53.21 -8.43
N ARG A 2 50.03 -51.85 -8.19
CA ARG A 2 49.24 -51.08 -7.22
C ARG A 2 48.00 -50.52 -7.92
N LYS A 3 46.79 -50.95 -7.51
CA LYS A 3 45.54 -50.43 -7.99
C LYS A 3 45.24 -49.14 -7.20
N VAL A 4 45.22 -47.99 -7.89
CA VAL A 4 44.83 -46.70 -7.33
C VAL A 4 43.31 -46.59 -7.49
N PHE A 5 42.59 -46.53 -6.36
CA PHE A 5 41.14 -46.27 -6.35
C PHE A 5 40.93 -44.74 -6.34
N TYR A 6 40.36 -44.19 -7.41
CA TYR A 6 39.89 -42.81 -7.45
C TYR A 6 38.48 -42.75 -6.82
N LEU A 7 38.38 -42.13 -5.66
CA LEU A 7 37.12 -41.81 -5.01
C LEU A 7 36.55 -40.53 -5.65
N ILE A 8 35.55 -40.68 -6.50
CA ILE A 8 34.84 -39.54 -7.06
C ILE A 8 33.81 -39.07 -6.02
N ILE A 9 34.11 -37.97 -5.32
CA ILE A 9 33.15 -37.27 -4.46
C ILE A 9 32.25 -36.43 -5.36
N VAL A 10 31.07 -36.98 -5.69
CA VAL A 10 29.99 -36.19 -6.31
C VAL A 10 29.39 -35.30 -5.20
N GLY A 11 29.83 -34.06 -5.20
CA GLY A 11 29.23 -33.05 -4.34
C GLY A 11 27.78 -32.78 -4.77
N LEU A 12 26.80 -33.32 -4.04
CA LEU A 12 25.40 -32.91 -4.17
C LEU A 12 25.29 -31.46 -3.69
N SER A 13 25.35 -30.52 -4.61
CA SER A 13 24.92 -29.16 -4.36
C SER A 13 23.39 -29.17 -4.24
N LEU A 14 22.87 -29.38 -3.03
CA LEU A 14 21.47 -29.11 -2.73
C LEU A 14 21.24 -27.61 -3.02
N PRO A 15 20.31 -27.27 -3.92
CA PRO A 15 19.91 -25.87 -4.07
C PRO A 15 19.35 -25.45 -2.71
N LEU A 16 20.04 -24.54 -2.04
CA LEU A 16 19.46 -23.79 -0.93
C LEU A 16 18.29 -23.00 -1.53
N PHE A 17 17.08 -23.54 -1.41
CA PHE A 17 15.87 -22.77 -1.63
C PHE A 17 15.89 -21.65 -0.60
N ILE A 18 16.45 -20.50 -0.98
CA ILE A 18 16.23 -19.27 -0.26
C ILE A 18 14.75 -19.01 -0.44
N GLN A 19 13.97 -19.35 0.58
CA GLN A 19 12.54 -19.09 0.59
C GLN A 19 12.39 -17.57 0.49
N ALA A 20 12.03 -17.13 -0.71
CA ALA A 20 11.80 -15.71 -0.96
C ALA A 20 10.62 -15.26 -0.09
N GLN A 21 10.75 -14.11 0.53
CA GLN A 21 9.67 -13.55 1.31
C GLN A 21 8.44 -13.39 0.44
N MET A 22 7.30 -13.75 1.00
CA MET A 22 6.01 -13.74 0.34
C MET A 22 4.96 -13.16 1.30
N LEU A 23 4.14 -12.23 0.82
CA LEU A 23 2.96 -11.80 1.55
C LEU A 23 1.81 -12.72 1.22
N ASN A 24 1.13 -13.15 2.27
CA ASN A 24 -0.03 -14.02 2.20
C ASN A 24 -1.26 -13.34 2.81
N MET A 25 -2.41 -13.75 2.35
CA MET A 25 -3.67 -13.24 2.89
C MET A 25 -3.80 -13.48 4.39
N SER A 26 -3.48 -14.68 4.87
CA SER A 26 -3.58 -15.04 6.29
C SER A 26 -2.67 -14.22 7.21
N SER A 27 -1.46 -13.91 6.74
CA SER A 27 -0.45 -13.21 7.55
C SER A 27 -0.48 -11.69 7.36
N ASN A 28 -1.03 -11.16 6.27
CA ASN A 28 -0.88 -9.75 5.92
C ASN A 28 -2.19 -8.97 5.71
N LEU A 29 -3.36 -9.61 5.89
CA LEU A 29 -4.61 -8.85 5.98
C LEU A 29 -4.69 -8.09 7.30
N PRO A 30 -5.19 -6.84 7.27
CA PRO A 30 -5.56 -6.15 8.49
C PRO A 30 -6.61 -6.93 9.28
N ARG A 31 -6.50 -6.91 10.61
CA ARG A 31 -7.43 -7.61 11.50
C ARG A 31 -8.04 -6.65 12.49
N LYS A 32 -9.27 -6.94 12.89
CA LYS A 32 -9.94 -6.30 14.01
C LYS A 32 -9.11 -6.43 15.28
N GLY A 33 -8.95 -5.34 16.01
CA GLY A 33 -8.24 -5.29 17.29
C GLY A 33 -6.76 -4.93 17.14
N ASP A 34 -6.16 -5.07 15.96
CA ASP A 34 -4.78 -4.69 15.72
C ASP A 34 -4.60 -3.17 15.83
N ARG A 35 -3.47 -2.76 16.41
CA ARG A 35 -3.10 -1.37 16.62
C ARG A 35 -1.61 -1.16 16.34
N LEU A 36 -1.30 -0.08 15.66
CA LEU A 36 0.06 0.28 15.25
C LEU A 36 0.34 1.73 15.63
N ILE A 37 1.58 2.02 15.99
CA ILE A 37 2.07 3.39 16.07
C ILE A 37 2.94 3.68 14.84
N LYS A 38 2.61 4.76 14.16
CA LYS A 38 3.28 5.22 12.95
C LYS A 38 4.01 6.52 13.26
N HIS A 39 5.32 6.47 13.33
CA HIS A 39 6.17 7.64 13.59
C HIS A 39 6.57 8.30 12.29
N GLN A 40 6.35 9.59 12.17
CA GLN A 40 6.91 10.33 11.05
C GLN A 40 8.42 10.48 11.24
N VAL A 41 9.14 10.33 10.15
CA VAL A 41 10.61 10.47 10.12
C VAL A 41 11.02 11.46 9.04
N THR A 42 12.29 11.85 9.05
CA THR A 42 12.85 12.65 7.96
C THR A 42 12.59 11.94 6.63
N PRO A 43 12.10 12.64 5.59
CA PRO A 43 11.81 12.03 4.30
C PRO A 43 12.99 11.26 3.72
N CYS A 44 12.75 10.03 3.29
CA CYS A 44 13.75 9.12 2.75
C CYS A 44 13.43 8.75 1.30
N GLU A 45 14.46 8.68 0.48
CA GLU A 45 14.34 8.10 -0.84
C GLU A 45 14.17 6.57 -0.75
N PRO A 46 13.30 5.96 -1.57
CA PRO A 46 13.02 4.53 -1.48
C PRO A 46 14.18 3.63 -1.93
N GLY A 47 15.21 4.20 -2.56
CA GLY A 47 16.37 3.47 -3.05
C GLY A 47 16.10 2.64 -4.30
N LYS A 48 17.05 1.79 -4.67
CA LYS A 48 17.02 1.00 -5.92
C LYS A 48 16.01 -0.15 -5.86
N LYS A 49 15.56 -0.60 -7.03
CA LYS A 49 14.77 -1.82 -7.24
C LYS A 49 15.68 -3.05 -7.35
N GLY A 50 15.10 -4.24 -7.22
CA GLY A 50 15.78 -5.51 -7.44
C GLY A 50 16.03 -6.34 -6.19
N HIS A 51 16.82 -7.41 -6.34
CA HIS A 51 17.13 -8.35 -5.27
C HIS A 51 18.28 -7.86 -4.39
N GLN A 52 18.37 -8.41 -3.18
CA GLN A 52 19.50 -8.21 -2.25
C GLN A 52 19.81 -6.73 -1.97
N GLN A 53 18.77 -5.90 -1.90
CA GLN A 53 18.95 -4.50 -1.56
C GLN A 53 19.26 -4.35 -0.07
N ILE A 54 20.00 -3.30 0.27
CA ILE A 54 20.23 -2.89 1.66
C ILE A 54 19.66 -1.47 1.78
N TRP A 55 18.63 -1.32 2.61
CA TRP A 55 18.07 -0.04 2.96
C TRP A 55 18.54 0.31 4.37
N ASP A 56 19.43 1.27 4.46
CA ASP A 56 19.96 1.75 5.74
C ASP A 56 19.29 3.06 6.13
N PHE A 57 18.30 2.94 7.00
CA PHE A 57 17.58 4.06 7.60
C PHE A 57 17.99 4.31 9.05
N SER A 58 19.10 3.72 9.53
CA SER A 58 19.57 3.85 10.90
C SER A 58 19.86 5.31 11.33
N LYS A 59 20.15 6.18 10.36
CA LYS A 59 20.46 7.61 10.61
C LYS A 59 19.25 8.52 10.43
N VAL A 60 18.07 7.97 10.18
CA VAL A 60 16.88 8.76 9.99
C VAL A 60 16.33 9.19 11.34
N ASN A 61 16.00 10.47 11.46
CA ASN A 61 15.52 11.02 12.73
C ASN A 61 13.99 10.89 12.81
N LEU A 62 13.51 10.39 13.96
CA LEU A 62 12.09 10.46 14.30
C LEU A 62 11.71 11.92 14.50
N GLN A 63 10.52 12.29 14.00
CA GLN A 63 9.89 13.58 14.24
C GLN A 63 8.94 13.47 15.45
N GLU A 64 8.52 14.59 16.01
CA GLU A 64 7.59 14.57 17.14
C GLU A 64 6.19 14.01 16.79
N ALA A 65 5.83 14.02 15.49
CA ALA A 65 4.53 13.55 15.05
C ALA A 65 4.47 12.02 14.98
N ASN A 66 3.53 11.46 15.71
CA ASN A 66 3.14 10.06 15.59
C ASN A 66 1.62 9.95 15.35
N TYR A 67 1.24 8.84 14.76
CA TYR A 67 -0.15 8.55 14.42
C TYR A 67 -0.49 7.14 14.88
N GLU A 68 -1.62 7.01 15.53
CA GLU A 68 -2.16 5.68 15.85
C GLU A 68 -3.00 5.20 14.66
N LEU A 69 -2.77 3.97 14.23
CA LEU A 69 -3.57 3.25 13.25
C LEU A 69 -4.25 2.08 13.95
N THR A 70 -5.57 2.07 13.98
CA THR A 70 -6.37 1.01 14.60
C THR A 70 -7.26 0.34 13.58
N TYR A 71 -7.56 -0.94 13.82
CA TYR A 71 -8.45 -1.71 12.96
C TYR A 71 -9.68 -2.20 13.71
N THR A 72 -10.85 -1.96 13.13
CA THR A 72 -12.15 -2.42 13.62
C THR A 72 -12.90 -3.12 12.49
N GLU A 73 -14.07 -3.66 12.78
CA GLU A 73 -14.95 -4.29 11.78
C GLU A 73 -16.32 -3.64 11.77
N GLN A 74 -16.93 -3.61 10.59
CA GLN A 74 -18.33 -3.26 10.40
C GLN A 74 -19.05 -4.40 9.66
N GLY A 75 -20.02 -5.03 10.32
CA GLY A 75 -20.65 -6.23 9.76
C GLY A 75 -19.68 -7.42 9.72
N THR A 76 -19.83 -8.28 8.71
CA THR A 76 -19.04 -9.50 8.53
C THR A 76 -17.84 -9.33 7.60
N ASP A 77 -17.85 -8.31 6.73
CA ASP A 77 -16.98 -8.30 5.55
C ASP A 77 -16.17 -6.99 5.37
N THR A 78 -16.39 -6.00 6.25
CA THR A 78 -15.71 -4.71 6.13
C THR A 78 -14.77 -4.47 7.29
N ILE A 79 -13.49 -4.31 6.99
CA ILE A 79 -12.46 -3.89 7.94
C ILE A 79 -12.32 -2.37 7.83
N ILE A 80 -12.30 -1.69 8.97
CA ILE A 80 -12.11 -0.24 9.03
C ILE A 80 -10.76 0.04 9.66
N GLY A 81 -9.86 0.65 8.90
CA GLY A 81 -8.61 1.19 9.43
C GLY A 81 -8.77 2.68 9.72
N THR A 82 -8.54 3.08 10.96
CA THR A 82 -8.65 4.50 11.37
C THR A 82 -7.26 5.06 11.63
N GLU A 83 -6.88 6.09 10.86
CA GLU A 83 -5.62 6.82 11.00
C GLU A 83 -5.91 8.32 10.99
N HIS A 84 -5.46 9.03 12.01
CA HIS A 84 -5.53 10.50 12.10
C HIS A 84 -6.89 11.10 11.66
N ARG A 85 -7.99 10.62 12.25
CA ARG A 85 -9.38 11.05 11.95
C ARG A 85 -9.89 10.68 10.56
N THR A 86 -9.17 9.84 9.80
CA THR A 86 -9.62 9.27 8.54
C THR A 86 -9.91 7.78 8.74
N MET A 87 -11.09 7.34 8.36
CA MET A 87 -11.50 5.95 8.31
C MET A 87 -11.40 5.46 6.88
N TYR A 88 -10.67 4.37 6.67
CA TYR A 88 -10.56 3.67 5.41
C TYR A 88 -11.34 2.36 5.48
N TYR A 89 -12.17 2.10 4.51
CA TYR A 89 -13.01 0.90 4.44
C TYR A 89 -12.37 -0.11 3.50
N TYR A 90 -12.09 -1.29 4.03
CA TYR A 90 -11.46 -2.38 3.29
C TYR A 90 -12.40 -3.57 3.17
N HIS A 91 -12.32 -4.26 2.04
CA HIS A 91 -13.06 -5.49 1.78
C HIS A 91 -12.11 -6.53 1.20
N ALA A 92 -12.12 -7.72 1.78
CA ALA A 92 -11.38 -8.87 1.27
C ALA A 92 -12.32 -9.77 0.46
N SER A 93 -11.95 -10.10 -0.77
CA SER A 93 -12.74 -10.95 -1.65
C SER A 93 -11.84 -11.84 -2.50
N GLY A 94 -12.06 -13.15 -2.47
CA GLY A 94 -11.14 -14.12 -3.06
C GLY A 94 -9.75 -13.97 -2.45
N ASP A 95 -8.74 -13.86 -3.28
CA ASP A 95 -7.34 -13.66 -2.87
C ASP A 95 -6.93 -12.17 -2.89
N SER A 96 -7.88 -11.25 -2.77
CA SER A 96 -7.62 -9.82 -2.96
C SER A 96 -8.15 -8.97 -1.83
N LEU A 97 -7.44 -7.88 -1.55
CA LEU A 97 -7.84 -6.81 -0.64
C LEU A 97 -8.13 -5.54 -1.44
N PHE A 98 -9.29 -4.96 -1.19
CA PHE A 98 -9.76 -3.74 -1.85
C PHE A 98 -10.02 -2.61 -0.86
N CYS A 99 -9.82 -1.37 -1.31
CA CYS A 99 -10.40 -0.19 -0.68
C CYS A 99 -11.76 0.09 -1.33
N ILE A 100 -12.80 0.19 -0.49
CA ILE A 100 -14.18 0.43 -0.93
C ILE A 100 -14.69 1.82 -0.56
N GLY A 101 -13.93 2.58 0.22
CA GLY A 101 -14.25 3.95 0.62
C GLY A 101 -13.29 4.52 1.64
N TYR A 102 -13.45 5.80 1.90
CA TYR A 102 -12.85 6.47 3.04
C TYR A 102 -13.65 7.70 3.45
N GLU A 103 -13.55 8.07 4.71
CA GLU A 103 -14.15 9.31 5.21
C GLU A 103 -13.29 9.97 6.28
N ASN A 104 -13.41 11.27 6.35
CA ASN A 104 -12.87 12.12 7.40
C ASN A 104 -13.85 13.27 7.67
N PRO A 105 -13.60 14.21 8.62
CA PRO A 105 -14.56 15.26 8.96
C PRO A 105 -15.02 16.16 7.80
N THR A 106 -14.31 16.20 6.69
CA THR A 106 -14.64 17.06 5.55
C THR A 106 -14.96 16.29 4.26
N THR A 107 -14.57 15.03 4.18
CA THR A 107 -14.61 14.26 2.92
C THR A 107 -15.24 12.90 3.14
N PHE A 108 -16.16 12.53 2.28
CA PHE A 108 -16.73 11.19 2.21
C PHE A 108 -16.63 10.66 0.78
N ILE A 109 -16.01 9.50 0.61
CA ILE A 109 -15.79 8.85 -0.70
C ILE A 109 -16.22 7.40 -0.64
N THR A 110 -16.99 6.98 -1.63
CA THR A 110 -17.36 5.57 -1.86
C THR A 110 -16.90 5.15 -3.25
N TYR A 111 -16.29 3.98 -3.35
CA TYR A 111 -15.86 3.40 -4.62
C TYR A 111 -16.99 2.59 -5.24
N GLN A 112 -17.45 2.98 -6.42
CA GLN A 112 -18.37 2.21 -7.25
C GLN A 112 -17.63 1.07 -7.96
N LYS A 113 -16.37 1.30 -8.29
CA LYS A 113 -15.40 0.27 -8.68
C LYS A 113 -14.25 0.31 -7.66
N PRO A 114 -14.17 -0.68 -6.76
CA PRO A 114 -13.17 -0.72 -5.71
C PRO A 114 -11.74 -0.61 -6.23
N GLU A 115 -10.84 -0.05 -5.40
CA GLU A 115 -9.43 0.01 -5.70
C GLU A 115 -8.73 -1.22 -5.14
N LEU A 116 -8.03 -1.97 -5.99
CA LEU A 116 -7.23 -3.11 -5.59
C LEU A 116 -5.98 -2.65 -4.83
N LEU A 117 -5.79 -3.14 -3.61
CA LEU A 117 -4.62 -2.90 -2.78
C LEU A 117 -3.62 -4.06 -2.86
N PHE A 118 -4.11 -5.30 -2.81
CA PHE A 118 -3.29 -6.51 -2.92
C PHE A 118 -4.04 -7.61 -3.67
N ALA A 119 -3.30 -8.36 -4.48
CA ALA A 119 -3.70 -9.67 -5.00
C ALA A 119 -2.67 -10.70 -4.49
N PHE A 120 -3.08 -11.50 -3.51
CA PHE A 120 -2.21 -12.48 -2.85
C PHE A 120 -2.11 -13.79 -3.66
N PRO A 121 -1.02 -14.55 -3.55
CA PRO A 121 0.21 -14.22 -2.81
C PRO A 121 1.08 -13.20 -3.55
N VAL A 122 1.78 -12.33 -2.79
CA VAL A 122 2.69 -11.33 -3.36
C VAL A 122 4.12 -11.76 -3.10
N PHE A 123 4.90 -11.92 -4.14
CA PHE A 123 6.32 -12.24 -4.08
C PHE A 123 7.10 -11.29 -5.00
N GLN A 124 8.40 -11.22 -4.82
CA GLN A 124 9.20 -10.32 -5.64
C GLN A 124 9.02 -10.57 -7.14
N GLY A 125 8.76 -9.49 -7.90
CA GLY A 125 8.42 -9.52 -9.31
C GLY A 125 6.91 -9.56 -9.59
N SER A 126 6.07 -9.84 -8.58
CA SER A 126 4.61 -9.71 -8.73
C SER A 126 4.24 -8.29 -9.12
N SER A 127 3.35 -8.14 -10.08
CA SER A 127 2.80 -6.85 -10.48
C SER A 127 1.36 -7.00 -10.94
N VAL A 128 0.50 -6.15 -10.43
CA VAL A 128 -0.91 -6.07 -10.82
C VAL A 128 -1.29 -4.62 -11.08
N THR A 129 -2.15 -4.40 -12.07
CA THR A 129 -2.71 -3.08 -12.36
C THR A 129 -4.22 -3.20 -12.37
N ASP A 130 -4.88 -2.29 -11.67
CA ASP A 130 -6.33 -2.21 -11.64
C ASP A 130 -6.80 -0.75 -11.78
N TYR A 131 -8.09 -0.58 -12.07
CA TYR A 131 -8.73 0.70 -12.33
C TYR A 131 -9.86 0.89 -11.34
N PHE A 132 -9.99 2.10 -10.81
CA PHE A 132 -11.02 2.44 -9.84
C PHE A 132 -11.86 3.63 -10.29
N ASP A 133 -13.07 3.69 -9.75
CA ASP A 133 -14.02 4.78 -9.95
C ASP A 133 -14.75 5.03 -8.63
N ALA A 134 -14.66 6.26 -8.12
CA ALA A 134 -15.22 6.63 -6.84
C ALA A 134 -15.92 7.99 -6.90
N SER A 135 -16.90 8.17 -6.05
CA SER A 135 -17.61 9.44 -5.89
C SER A 135 -17.87 9.75 -4.44
N GLY A 136 -18.12 11.01 -4.16
CA GLY A 136 -18.42 11.46 -2.83
C GLY A 136 -18.60 12.96 -2.75
N ASN A 137 -18.36 13.51 -1.56
CA ASN A 137 -18.52 14.94 -1.31
C ASN A 137 -17.38 15.51 -0.47
N TYR A 138 -17.22 16.82 -0.54
CA TYR A 138 -16.34 17.61 0.31
C TYR A 138 -17.15 18.71 1.00
N CYS A 139 -17.11 18.73 2.33
CA CYS A 139 -17.83 19.67 3.18
C CYS A 139 -19.33 19.80 2.86
N ASP A 140 -19.94 18.74 2.31
CA ASP A 140 -21.34 18.74 1.81
C ASP A 140 -21.67 19.81 0.75
N GLN A 141 -20.67 20.50 0.23
CA GLN A 141 -20.83 21.58 -0.75
C GLN A 141 -20.35 21.21 -2.15
N LEU A 142 -19.36 20.33 -2.24
CA LEU A 142 -18.78 19.93 -3.51
C LEU A 142 -18.96 18.43 -3.72
N ASN A 143 -19.37 18.05 -4.92
CA ASN A 143 -19.30 16.67 -5.38
C ASN A 143 -17.88 16.38 -5.84
N ILE A 144 -17.35 15.23 -5.46
CA ILE A 144 -16.05 14.71 -5.87
C ILE A 144 -16.28 13.49 -6.76
N ARG A 145 -15.54 13.42 -7.84
CA ARG A 145 -15.38 12.21 -8.66
C ARG A 145 -13.90 11.90 -8.80
N LEU A 146 -13.52 10.67 -8.41
CA LEU A 146 -12.16 10.16 -8.53
C LEU A 146 -12.16 8.99 -9.51
N ARG A 147 -11.27 9.03 -10.49
CA ARG A 147 -11.05 7.94 -11.43
C ARG A 147 -9.56 7.75 -11.62
N GLY A 148 -9.14 6.51 -11.69
CA GLY A 148 -7.72 6.30 -11.83
C GLY A 148 -7.32 4.85 -12.01
N LYS A 149 -6.02 4.66 -12.01
CA LYS A 149 -5.40 3.35 -11.98
C LYS A 149 -4.39 3.24 -10.85
N SER A 150 -4.29 2.05 -10.32
CA SER A 150 -3.32 1.67 -9.30
C SER A 150 -2.50 0.50 -9.82
N ARG A 151 -1.17 0.62 -9.75
CA ARG A 151 -0.24 -0.48 -10.03
C ARG A 151 0.50 -0.84 -8.75
N VAL A 152 0.32 -2.07 -8.31
CA VAL A 152 0.99 -2.64 -7.14
C VAL A 152 2.07 -3.58 -7.61
N THR A 153 3.32 -3.35 -7.20
CA THR A 153 4.48 -4.11 -7.64
C THR A 153 5.38 -4.45 -6.47
N ALA A 154 5.71 -5.72 -6.29
CA ALA A 154 6.78 -6.14 -5.38
C ALA A 154 8.13 -5.95 -6.11
N ASP A 155 8.71 -4.77 -5.98
CA ASP A 155 9.79 -4.28 -6.84
C ASP A 155 11.19 -4.52 -6.30
N ALA A 156 11.33 -4.87 -5.02
CA ALA A 156 12.62 -5.16 -4.43
C ALA A 156 12.52 -6.08 -3.21
N SER A 157 13.60 -6.80 -2.91
CA SER A 157 13.77 -7.58 -1.68
C SER A 157 15.18 -7.43 -1.13
N GLY A 158 15.33 -7.60 0.19
CA GLY A 158 16.64 -7.46 0.80
C GLY A 158 16.60 -7.36 2.32
N MET A 159 17.41 -6.45 2.84
CA MET A 159 17.60 -6.18 4.26
C MET A 159 17.31 -4.71 4.56
N LEU A 160 16.64 -4.46 5.67
CA LEU A 160 16.29 -3.13 6.16
C LEU A 160 16.92 -2.90 7.54
N ILE A 161 17.62 -1.78 7.70
CA ILE A 161 18.11 -1.30 8.98
C ILE A 161 17.22 -0.14 9.38
N LEU A 162 16.45 -0.31 10.46
CA LEU A 162 15.54 0.69 10.98
C LEU A 162 16.27 1.82 11.73
N PRO A 163 15.62 2.97 11.96
CA PRO A 163 16.03 3.88 13.01
C PRO A 163 16.22 3.09 14.31
N GLU A 164 17.18 3.49 15.15
CA GLU A 164 17.59 2.77 16.38
C GLU A 164 18.41 1.50 16.17
N GLY A 165 18.63 1.06 14.92
CA GLY A 165 19.62 0.06 14.57
C GLY A 165 19.12 -1.37 14.39
N ASP A 166 17.84 -1.64 14.57
CA ASP A 166 17.26 -2.96 14.31
C ASP A 166 17.42 -3.37 12.83
N THR A 167 17.85 -4.61 12.63
CA THR A 167 18.12 -5.13 11.28
C THR A 167 17.19 -6.27 10.92
N LEU A 168 16.32 -6.04 9.95
CA LEU A 168 15.37 -6.99 9.40
C LEU A 168 15.93 -7.58 8.10
N ARG A 169 16.15 -8.91 8.06
CA ARG A 169 16.94 -9.55 6.99
C ARG A 169 16.12 -10.03 5.80
N LYS A 170 14.86 -10.36 6.01
CA LYS A 170 13.95 -10.82 4.97
C LYS A 170 12.87 -9.77 4.77
N VAL A 171 13.12 -8.85 3.86
CA VAL A 171 12.22 -7.73 3.60
C VAL A 171 11.80 -7.73 2.15
N LEU A 172 10.48 -7.60 1.91
CA LEU A 172 9.87 -7.38 0.61
C LEU A 172 9.37 -5.94 0.53
N ARG A 173 9.75 -5.23 -0.52
CA ARG A 173 9.24 -3.88 -0.77
C ARG A 173 8.13 -3.91 -1.80
N ILE A 174 7.00 -3.30 -1.45
CA ILE A 174 5.85 -3.09 -2.33
C ILE A 174 5.81 -1.62 -2.73
N CYS A 175 5.79 -1.38 -4.04
CA CYS A 175 5.58 -0.06 -4.62
C CYS A 175 4.16 -0.01 -5.19
N THR A 176 3.34 0.91 -4.67
CA THR A 176 2.02 1.23 -5.23
C THR A 176 2.11 2.56 -5.96
N HIS A 177 1.89 2.57 -7.27
CA HIS A 177 1.82 3.76 -8.09
C HIS A 177 0.39 4.03 -8.53
N ARG A 178 -0.17 5.15 -8.11
CA ARG A 178 -1.53 5.60 -8.42
C ARG A 178 -1.49 6.82 -9.31
N GLN A 179 -2.31 6.80 -10.34
CA GLN A 179 -2.61 7.98 -11.18
C GLN A 179 -4.09 8.30 -11.02
N ILE A 180 -4.39 9.53 -10.66
CA ILE A 180 -5.73 9.94 -10.23
C ILE A 180 -6.17 11.18 -11.03
N HIS A 181 -7.29 11.03 -11.75
CA HIS A 181 -8.06 12.15 -12.26
C HIS A 181 -9.14 12.51 -11.24
N GLN A 182 -9.09 13.74 -10.73
CA GLN A 182 -10.04 14.26 -9.77
C GLN A 182 -10.84 15.39 -10.38
N LYS A 183 -12.16 15.28 -10.29
CA LYS A 183 -13.08 16.37 -10.67
C LYS A 183 -13.91 16.77 -9.46
N MET A 184 -13.98 18.08 -9.23
CA MET A 184 -14.85 18.68 -8.21
C MET A 184 -15.86 19.59 -8.89
N THR A 185 -17.14 19.48 -8.49
CA THR A 185 -18.23 20.32 -8.98
C THR A 185 -19.07 20.79 -7.81
N ARG A 186 -19.70 21.97 -7.92
CA ARG A 186 -20.64 22.41 -6.89
C ARG A 186 -21.81 21.42 -6.81
N LYS A 187 -22.27 21.17 -5.60
CA LYS A 187 -23.48 20.41 -5.36
C LYS A 187 -24.64 21.31 -5.80
N GLU A 188 -25.21 21.01 -6.96
CA GLU A 188 -26.45 21.63 -7.40
C GLU A 188 -27.60 21.04 -6.57
N GLU A 189 -28.58 21.87 -6.20
CA GLU A 189 -29.84 21.42 -5.63
C GLU A 189 -30.68 20.77 -6.75
N ILE A 190 -30.27 19.60 -7.18
CA ILE A 190 -31.08 18.78 -8.09
C ILE A 190 -32.09 18.04 -7.23
N PRO A 191 -33.39 18.16 -7.50
CA PRO A 191 -34.38 17.36 -6.80
C PRO A 191 -34.07 15.88 -6.93
N ASP A 192 -34.10 15.14 -5.82
CA ASP A 192 -33.80 13.71 -5.68
C ASP A 192 -34.65 12.77 -6.58
N SER A 193 -35.47 13.29 -7.48
CA SER A 193 -36.39 12.53 -8.30
C SER A 193 -35.78 11.85 -9.53
N LEU A 194 -34.53 12.12 -9.86
CA LEU A 194 -33.82 11.42 -10.94
C LEU A 194 -32.60 10.71 -10.33
N GLY A 195 -32.82 9.50 -9.83
CA GLY A 195 -31.75 8.61 -9.36
C GLY A 195 -30.69 8.41 -10.43
N HIS A 196 -29.71 9.30 -10.48
CA HIS A 196 -28.54 9.15 -11.35
C HIS A 196 -27.63 8.11 -10.72
N THR A 197 -27.80 6.85 -11.11
CA THR A 197 -26.77 5.84 -10.85
C THR A 197 -25.48 6.35 -11.49
N PRO A 198 -24.41 6.55 -10.72
CA PRO A 198 -23.16 7.06 -11.28
C PRO A 198 -22.69 6.12 -12.39
N PHE A 199 -22.49 6.65 -13.60
CA PHE A 199 -21.97 5.86 -14.70
C PHE A 199 -20.51 5.46 -14.39
N ILE A 200 -20.28 4.15 -14.23
CA ILE A 200 -18.95 3.58 -13.97
C ILE A 200 -18.21 3.49 -15.30
N LEU A 201 -17.03 4.07 -15.38
CA LEU A 201 -16.21 3.99 -16.58
C LEU A 201 -15.50 2.64 -16.67
N ASP A 202 -15.40 2.14 -17.89
CA ASP A 202 -14.53 1.02 -18.23
C ASP A 202 -13.05 1.41 -18.21
N ARG A 203 -12.19 0.42 -18.38
CA ARG A 203 -10.74 0.58 -18.39
C ARG A 203 -10.26 1.58 -19.44
N ASP A 204 -10.74 1.42 -20.67
CA ASP A 204 -10.24 2.19 -21.80
C ASP A 204 -10.66 3.67 -21.70
N SER A 205 -11.85 3.91 -21.17
CA SER A 205 -12.34 5.26 -20.85
C SER A 205 -11.51 5.93 -19.74
N ILE A 206 -11.09 5.19 -18.71
CA ILE A 206 -10.22 5.72 -17.65
C ILE A 206 -8.83 6.02 -18.20
N GLU A 207 -8.24 5.14 -19.02
CA GLU A 207 -6.94 5.38 -19.67
C GLU A 207 -7.00 6.63 -20.59
N TYR A 208 -8.09 6.78 -21.33
CA TYR A 208 -8.28 7.97 -22.16
C TYR A 208 -8.34 9.26 -21.33
N LEU A 209 -9.06 9.23 -20.19
CA LEU A 209 -9.10 10.35 -19.26
C LEU A 209 -7.70 10.70 -18.73
N LEU A 210 -6.97 9.70 -18.24
CA LEU A 210 -5.64 9.90 -17.68
C LEU A 210 -4.63 10.43 -18.71
N ALA A 211 -4.73 9.97 -19.94
CA ALA A 211 -3.87 10.43 -21.04
C ALA A 211 -4.18 11.87 -21.49
N GLY A 212 -5.45 12.27 -21.42
CA GLY A 212 -5.92 13.61 -21.82
C GLY A 212 -5.92 14.64 -20.69
N ASP A 213 -5.65 14.22 -19.45
CA ASP A 213 -5.77 15.06 -18.29
C ASP A 213 -4.62 16.06 -18.16
N SER A 214 -4.97 17.33 -18.24
CA SER A 214 -3.99 18.41 -18.04
C SER A 214 -3.64 18.65 -16.57
N ILE A 215 -4.45 18.13 -15.64
CA ILE A 215 -4.25 18.24 -14.20
C ILE A 215 -4.56 16.89 -13.57
N HIS A 216 -3.54 16.20 -13.09
CA HIS A 216 -3.70 14.93 -12.40
C HIS A 216 -2.77 14.81 -11.19
N LEU A 217 -3.08 13.88 -10.31
CA LEU A 217 -2.27 13.54 -9.14
C LEU A 217 -1.66 12.17 -9.34
N GLU A 218 -0.36 12.06 -9.08
CA GLU A 218 0.33 10.79 -8.96
C GLU A 218 0.79 10.59 -7.51
N THR A 219 0.61 9.39 -7.01
CA THR A 219 1.11 9.00 -5.69
C THR A 219 1.87 7.70 -5.82
N GLU A 220 3.12 7.72 -5.39
CA GLU A 220 3.95 6.55 -5.25
C GLU A 220 4.13 6.25 -3.77
N THR A 221 3.78 5.03 -3.35
CA THR A 221 3.93 4.58 -1.96
C THR A 221 4.78 3.33 -1.94
N TRP A 222 5.91 3.38 -1.23
CA TRP A 222 6.77 2.23 -0.97
C TRP A 222 6.57 1.77 0.45
N ARG A 223 6.25 0.48 0.62
CA ARG A 223 6.08 -0.18 1.92
C ARG A 223 7.01 -1.37 2.03
N TRP A 224 7.74 -1.44 3.13
CA TRP A 224 8.65 -2.54 3.44
C TRP A 224 7.97 -3.48 4.43
N TYR A 225 7.80 -4.72 4.03
CA TYR A 225 7.24 -5.79 4.84
C TYR A 225 8.34 -6.75 5.25
N ALA A 226 8.49 -7.01 6.53
CA ALA A 226 9.46 -7.97 7.05
C ALA A 226 8.80 -9.31 7.39
N ASP A 227 9.58 -10.38 7.34
CA ASP A 227 9.14 -11.71 7.74
C ASP A 227 8.71 -11.71 9.23
N GLY A 228 7.57 -12.33 9.53
CA GLY A 228 6.99 -12.35 10.88
C GLY A 228 6.16 -11.11 11.25
N TYR A 229 6.04 -10.11 10.38
CA TYR A 229 5.22 -8.93 10.63
C TYR A 229 4.03 -8.85 9.69
N ARG A 230 2.85 -8.60 10.25
CA ARG A 230 1.61 -8.48 9.48
C ARG A 230 1.56 -7.19 8.66
N TYR A 231 2.07 -6.10 9.22
CA TYR A 231 2.02 -4.75 8.66
C TYR A 231 3.40 -4.31 8.17
N PRO A 232 3.48 -3.25 7.37
CA PRO A 232 4.76 -2.70 6.98
C PRO A 232 5.54 -2.22 8.21
N VAL A 233 6.86 -2.24 8.12
CA VAL A 233 7.78 -1.73 9.15
C VAL A 233 8.35 -0.36 8.76
N PHE A 234 8.23 0.01 7.49
CA PHE A 234 8.61 1.32 6.98
C PHE A 234 7.75 1.70 5.77
N GLU A 235 7.50 3.00 5.60
CA GLU A 235 6.74 3.54 4.47
C GLU A 235 7.35 4.85 3.99
N THR A 236 7.43 5.04 2.67
CA THR A 236 7.69 6.33 2.03
C THR A 236 6.57 6.63 1.05
N VAL A 237 6.01 7.81 1.13
CA VAL A 237 4.96 8.31 0.23
C VAL A 237 5.47 9.53 -0.50
N LYS A 238 5.43 9.50 -1.83
CA LYS A 238 5.70 10.63 -2.69
C LYS A 238 4.42 10.99 -3.45
N SER A 239 3.97 12.21 -3.31
CA SER A 239 2.80 12.73 -4.03
C SER A 239 3.24 13.85 -4.95
N THR A 240 2.81 13.80 -6.20
CA THR A 240 3.17 14.77 -7.25
C THR A 240 1.92 15.21 -7.97
N ALA A 241 1.64 16.51 -7.92
CA ALA A 241 0.59 17.10 -8.72
C ALA A 241 1.16 17.61 -10.05
N TYR A 242 0.51 17.23 -11.13
CA TYR A 242 0.88 17.65 -12.49
C TYR A 242 -0.10 18.66 -13.03
N LYS A 243 0.42 19.62 -13.77
CA LYS A 243 -0.36 20.61 -14.53
C LYS A 243 0.25 20.79 -15.90
N PHE A 244 -0.51 20.53 -16.96
CA PHE A 244 -0.06 20.56 -18.35
C PHE A 244 1.23 19.76 -18.58
N GLY A 245 1.28 18.54 -18.04
CA GLY A 245 2.41 17.62 -18.18
C GLY A 245 3.67 18.00 -17.38
N LYS A 246 3.61 19.02 -16.52
CA LYS A 246 4.71 19.44 -15.66
C LYS A 246 4.35 19.24 -14.20
N ALA A 247 5.25 18.65 -13.41
CA ALA A 247 5.14 18.61 -11.97
C ALA A 247 5.22 20.06 -11.43
N TYR A 248 4.20 20.50 -10.69
CA TYR A 248 4.17 21.83 -10.10
C TYR A 248 4.21 21.82 -8.58
N GLU A 249 3.82 20.71 -7.98
CA GLU A 249 3.86 20.49 -6.53
C GLU A 249 4.22 19.03 -6.26
N HIS A 250 5.14 18.82 -5.36
CA HIS A 250 5.46 17.49 -4.87
C HIS A 250 5.86 17.53 -3.40
N PHE A 251 5.57 16.48 -2.70
CA PHE A 251 6.06 16.28 -1.33
C PHE A 251 6.41 14.81 -1.12
N THR A 252 7.35 14.59 -0.22
CA THR A 252 7.73 13.25 0.24
C THR A 252 7.59 13.20 1.75
N THR A 253 6.97 12.14 2.26
CA THR A 253 6.89 11.83 3.69
C THR A 253 7.35 10.41 3.90
N SER A 254 7.94 10.14 5.07
CA SER A 254 8.36 8.80 5.43
C SER A 254 7.94 8.48 6.86
N PHE A 255 7.68 7.21 7.11
CA PHE A 255 7.18 6.73 8.40
C PHE A 255 7.87 5.42 8.75
N VAL A 256 8.14 5.23 10.04
CA VAL A 256 8.53 3.95 10.61
C VAL A 256 7.41 3.41 11.49
N TYR A 257 7.21 2.11 11.43
CA TYR A 257 6.36 1.34 12.31
C TYR A 257 7.29 0.43 13.10
N LEU A 258 7.62 0.86 14.31
CA LEU A 258 8.57 0.11 15.12
C LEU A 258 7.98 -1.28 15.43
N PRO A 259 8.78 -2.35 15.29
CA PRO A 259 8.32 -3.70 15.56
C PRO A 259 7.64 -3.88 16.92
N ASP A 260 8.20 -3.26 17.95
CA ASP A 260 7.68 -3.32 19.32
C ASP A 260 6.37 -2.54 19.53
N GLU A 261 5.97 -1.74 18.58
CA GLU A 261 4.75 -0.93 18.61
C GLU A 261 3.67 -1.41 17.62
N GLN A 262 3.81 -2.63 17.11
CA GLN A 262 2.77 -3.34 16.39
C GLN A 262 2.03 -4.26 17.35
N TYR A 263 0.86 -3.82 17.83
CA TYR A 263 0.08 -4.53 18.83
C TYR A 263 -1.01 -5.38 18.17
N TYR A 264 -0.95 -6.68 18.38
CA TYR A 264 -1.91 -7.66 17.91
C TYR A 264 -2.79 -8.12 19.08
N ASP A 265 -3.98 -7.54 19.20
CA ASP A 265 -4.90 -7.77 20.33
C ASP A 265 -5.73 -9.06 20.16
N LEU A 266 -5.10 -10.13 19.70
CA LEU A 266 -5.76 -11.42 19.57
C LEU A 266 -5.07 -12.47 20.45
N PRO A 267 -5.80 -13.13 21.37
CA PRO A 267 -5.22 -14.06 22.34
C PRO A 267 -4.60 -15.32 21.74
N TYR A 268 -4.71 -15.51 20.45
CA TYR A 268 -4.21 -16.70 19.72
C TYR A 268 -3.44 -16.32 18.45
N ASP A 269 -2.74 -15.18 18.46
CA ASP A 269 -1.81 -14.86 17.39
C ASP A 269 -0.56 -15.74 17.57
N THR A 270 -0.51 -16.83 16.84
CA THR A 270 0.58 -17.82 16.91
C THR A 270 1.63 -17.63 15.82
N ASP A 271 1.62 -16.51 15.11
CA ASP A 271 2.57 -16.23 14.01
C ASP A 271 3.88 -15.63 14.51
#